data_56921f342e098990b756c29c428afe3f
#
_entry.id   56921f342e098990b756c29c428afe3f
#
_cell.length_a   1.000
_cell.length_b   1.000
_cell.length_c   1.000
_cell.angle_alpha   90.00
_cell.angle_beta   90.00
_cell.angle_gamma   90.00
#
_symmetry.space_group_name_H-M   'P 1'
#
loop_
_entity.id
_entity.type
_entity.pdbx_description
1 polymer ?
#
loop_
_entity_poly.entity_id
_entity_poly.type
_entity_poly.pdbx_seq_one_letter_code
_entity_poly.pdbx_strand_id
1 'polypeptide(L)'
;RDELHLPCSIGIASNKLVAKIATEVGKAFALSGGSNASGDPKTKREIGPPNAVTVVPSGEEAAFLNPLPADMLWGVGPKTSKRLAELGIHTIGDIAKWPENELIRLFGENGRDLAHHAKGIDNRPVVTERETKSISQEITFSRDVRDDKLLEKTVREQSAEVARQLRKNELAGSTIKLKIRWPDFTTLTRQKTLGYRTDQED
;
A
#
# COMPACT_ATOMS: atom_id res chain seq x y z
N ARG A 1 -18.15 8.08 15.59
CA ARG A 1 -18.93 6.85 15.35
C ARG A 1 -20.40 7.13 15.54
N ASP A 2 -20.77 7.64 16.70
CA ASP A 2 -22.16 7.84 17.09
C ASP A 2 -22.85 8.96 16.28
N GLU A 3 -22.10 9.96 15.81
CA GLU A 3 -22.58 11.04 14.96
C GLU A 3 -22.71 10.65 13.47
N LEU A 4 -21.79 9.83 12.95
CA LEU A 4 -21.71 9.54 11.52
C LEU A 4 -22.19 8.13 11.16
N HIS A 5 -22.44 7.26 12.16
CA HIS A 5 -22.81 5.84 12.01
C HIS A 5 -21.86 5.03 11.11
N LEU A 6 -20.59 5.48 11.00
CA LEU A 6 -19.57 4.81 10.20
C LEU A 6 -18.77 3.83 11.05
N PRO A 7 -18.71 2.56 10.66
CA PRO A 7 -17.86 1.58 11.32
C PRO A 7 -16.39 1.91 11.08
N CYS A 8 -15.58 1.85 12.16
CA CYS A 8 -14.17 2.20 12.10
C CYS A 8 -13.37 1.31 13.03
N SER A 9 -12.24 0.78 12.56
CA SER A 9 -11.26 0.07 13.37
C SER A 9 -9.99 0.90 13.51
N ILE A 10 -9.39 0.89 14.69
CA ILE A 10 -8.24 1.74 15.03
C ILE A 10 -7.13 0.85 15.59
N GLY A 11 -5.91 1.02 15.07
CA GLY A 11 -4.68 0.49 15.64
C GLY A 11 -3.88 1.62 16.30
N ILE A 12 -3.40 1.39 17.50
CA ILE A 12 -2.58 2.34 18.26
C ILE A 12 -1.25 1.66 18.60
N ALA A 13 -0.15 2.30 18.24
CA ALA A 13 1.21 1.82 18.52
C ALA A 13 2.21 2.97 18.54
N SER A 14 3.47 2.69 18.90
CA SER A 14 4.56 3.68 18.93
C SER A 14 4.95 4.24 17.55
N ASN A 15 4.63 3.53 16.46
CA ASN A 15 4.91 3.95 15.10
C ASN A 15 3.78 3.57 14.12
N LYS A 16 3.78 4.22 12.96
CA LYS A 16 2.70 4.09 11.96
C LYS A 16 2.63 2.71 11.30
N LEU A 17 3.76 1.99 11.19
CA LEU A 17 3.79 0.64 10.64
C LEU A 17 2.99 -0.32 11.51
N VAL A 18 3.33 -0.37 12.79
CA VAL A 18 2.69 -1.28 13.75
C VAL A 18 1.23 -0.88 13.99
N ALA A 19 0.92 0.43 14.06
CA ALA A 19 -0.45 0.92 14.18
C ALA A 19 -1.33 0.48 12.99
N LYS A 20 -0.78 0.53 11.75
CA LYS A 20 -1.49 0.04 10.57
C LYS A 20 -1.76 -1.46 10.63
N ILE A 21 -0.75 -2.26 10.98
CA ILE A 21 -0.91 -3.72 11.11
C ILE A 21 -1.90 -4.06 12.23
N ALA A 22 -1.83 -3.36 13.36
CA ALA A 22 -2.77 -3.52 14.47
C ALA A 22 -4.23 -3.25 14.03
N THR A 23 -4.45 -2.26 13.16
CA THR A 23 -5.76 -2.00 12.56
C THR A 23 -6.25 -3.20 11.74
N GLU A 24 -5.39 -3.79 10.90
CA GLU A 24 -5.77 -4.94 10.05
C GLU A 24 -6.02 -6.21 10.88
N VAL A 25 -5.20 -6.46 11.90
CA VAL A 25 -5.41 -7.55 12.86
C VAL A 25 -6.75 -7.39 13.58
N GLY A 26 -7.09 -6.19 14.03
CA GLY A 26 -8.37 -5.90 14.66
C GLY A 26 -9.55 -6.15 13.74
N LYS A 27 -9.46 -5.77 12.47
CA LYS A 27 -10.49 -6.05 11.45
C LYS A 27 -10.67 -7.55 11.22
N ALA A 28 -9.57 -8.28 11.01
CA ALA A 28 -9.61 -9.72 10.75
C ALA A 28 -10.22 -10.48 11.95
N PHE A 29 -9.87 -10.11 13.17
CA PHE A 29 -10.43 -10.68 14.39
C PHE A 29 -11.94 -10.41 14.50
N ALA A 30 -12.39 -9.20 14.20
CA ALA A 30 -13.81 -8.85 14.22
C ALA A 30 -14.64 -9.66 13.22
N LEU A 31 -14.08 -9.95 12.03
CA LEU A 31 -14.73 -10.74 10.98
C LEU A 31 -14.79 -12.24 11.30
N SER A 32 -13.83 -12.77 12.06
CA SER A 32 -13.77 -14.20 12.44
C SER A 32 -14.62 -14.59 13.66
N GLY A 33 -15.48 -13.70 14.14
CA GLY A 33 -16.38 -13.99 15.28
C GLY A 33 -15.67 -14.05 16.62
N GLY A 34 -14.48 -13.44 16.73
CA GLY A 34 -13.81 -13.23 18.02
C GLY A 34 -13.04 -14.43 18.58
N SER A 35 -12.80 -15.50 17.83
CA SER A 35 -11.93 -16.59 18.26
C SER A 35 -10.46 -16.19 18.17
N ASN A 36 -9.72 -16.31 19.29
CA ASN A 36 -8.34 -15.85 19.44
C ASN A 36 -7.36 -16.61 18.53
N ALA A 37 -6.72 -15.92 17.58
CA ALA A 37 -5.56 -16.44 16.86
C ALA A 37 -4.22 -16.21 17.59
N SER A 38 -4.20 -15.46 18.70
CA SER A 38 -3.03 -15.31 19.57
C SER A 38 -3.47 -15.08 21.02
N GLY A 39 -3.12 -16.02 21.90
CA GLY A 39 -3.53 -16.09 23.31
C GLY A 39 -2.76 -15.17 24.26
N ASP A 40 -2.49 -13.90 23.90
CA ASP A 40 -1.83 -12.96 24.80
C ASP A 40 -2.85 -12.13 25.58
N PRO A 41 -2.96 -12.30 26.92
CA PRO A 41 -3.93 -11.60 27.76
C PRO A 41 -3.63 -10.10 27.96
N LYS A 42 -2.48 -9.59 27.48
CA LYS A 42 -2.07 -8.20 27.70
C LYS A 42 -2.61 -7.21 26.66
N THR A 43 -3.14 -7.70 25.54
CA THR A 43 -3.74 -6.82 24.53
C THR A 43 -5.18 -6.51 24.95
N LYS A 44 -5.43 -5.36 25.53
CA LYS A 44 -6.81 -4.88 25.79
C LYS A 44 -7.53 -4.67 24.44
N ARG A 45 -8.55 -5.49 24.20
CA ARG A 45 -9.40 -5.40 22.99
C ARG A 45 -10.83 -5.13 23.43
N GLU A 46 -11.37 -4.01 23.00
CA GLU A 46 -12.82 -3.78 23.02
C GLU A 46 -13.39 -4.26 21.68
N ILE A 47 -14.29 -5.24 21.73
CA ILE A 47 -14.73 -6.01 20.57
C ILE A 47 -16.13 -5.56 20.12
N GLY A 48 -16.27 -5.34 18.85
CA GLY A 48 -17.52 -5.27 18.10
C GLY A 48 -17.21 -5.08 16.60
N PRO A 49 -17.84 -5.83 15.68
CA PRO A 49 -17.53 -5.72 14.24
C PRO A 49 -18.05 -4.38 13.65
N PRO A 50 -17.32 -3.75 12.77
CA PRO A 50 -15.90 -3.64 12.46
C PRO A 50 -15.20 -2.57 13.30
N ASN A 51 -15.42 -2.50 14.60
CA ASN A 51 -15.06 -1.40 15.51
C ASN A 51 -13.97 -1.81 16.50
N ALA A 52 -13.00 -2.59 16.07
CA ALA A 52 -11.92 -3.01 16.93
C ALA A 52 -10.96 -1.86 17.25
N VAL A 53 -10.62 -1.69 18.52
CA VAL A 53 -9.47 -0.87 18.95
C VAL A 53 -8.38 -1.83 19.38
N THR A 54 -7.26 -1.83 18.65
CA THR A 54 -6.10 -2.68 18.93
C THR A 54 -4.95 -1.81 19.37
N VAL A 55 -4.51 -1.99 20.64
CA VAL A 55 -3.39 -1.24 21.22
C VAL A 55 -2.18 -2.15 21.32
N VAL A 56 -1.04 -1.71 20.78
CA VAL A 56 0.26 -2.34 20.94
C VAL A 56 1.12 -1.43 21.81
N PRO A 57 1.42 -1.82 23.07
CA PRO A 57 2.25 -1.01 23.95
C PRO A 57 3.65 -0.80 23.40
N SER A 58 4.28 0.33 23.76
CA SER A 58 5.67 0.59 23.41
C SER A 58 6.60 -0.48 24.01
N GLY A 59 7.48 -1.01 23.15
CA GLY A 59 8.40 -2.12 23.50
C GLY A 59 7.82 -3.52 23.22
N GLU A 60 6.53 -3.64 22.87
CA GLU A 60 5.89 -4.92 22.54
C GLU A 60 5.70 -5.12 21.02
N GLU A 61 6.19 -4.19 20.19
CA GLU A 61 5.98 -4.18 18.73
C GLU A 61 6.46 -5.47 18.08
N ALA A 62 7.68 -5.90 18.39
CA ALA A 62 8.27 -7.11 17.82
C ALA A 62 7.51 -8.37 18.27
N ALA A 63 7.12 -8.44 19.55
CA ALA A 63 6.35 -9.56 20.08
C ALA A 63 4.95 -9.66 19.44
N PHE A 64 4.30 -8.50 19.23
CA PHE A 64 3.02 -8.43 18.54
C PHE A 64 3.11 -8.89 17.08
N LEU A 65 4.15 -8.49 16.36
CA LEU A 65 4.35 -8.83 14.95
C LEU A 65 4.79 -10.28 14.72
N ASN A 66 5.56 -10.84 15.64
CA ASN A 66 6.24 -12.13 15.50
C ASN A 66 5.34 -13.28 15.00
N PRO A 67 4.13 -13.54 15.53
CA PRO A 67 3.28 -14.64 15.10
C PRO A 67 2.49 -14.35 13.80
N LEU A 68 2.52 -13.12 13.28
CA LEU A 68 1.69 -12.73 12.15
C LEU A 68 2.27 -13.26 10.83
N PRO A 69 1.41 -13.60 9.85
CA PRO A 69 1.84 -13.97 8.49
C PRO A 69 2.74 -12.90 7.87
N ALA A 70 3.74 -13.34 7.10
CA ALA A 70 4.72 -12.44 6.48
C ALA A 70 4.08 -11.41 5.53
N ASP A 71 2.99 -11.74 4.86
CA ASP A 71 2.25 -10.88 3.95
C ASP A 71 1.46 -9.76 4.66
N MET A 72 1.27 -9.85 5.96
CA MET A 72 0.73 -8.75 6.76
C MET A 72 1.75 -7.62 6.98
N LEU A 73 3.04 -7.88 6.75
CA LEU A 73 4.06 -6.84 6.88
C LEU A 73 3.91 -5.82 5.75
N TRP A 74 3.75 -4.56 6.10
CA TRP A 74 3.61 -3.50 5.10
C TRP A 74 4.86 -3.41 4.22
N GLY A 75 4.66 -3.52 2.90
CA GLY A 75 5.72 -3.63 1.89
C GLY A 75 5.89 -5.05 1.32
N VAL A 76 5.28 -6.05 1.94
CA VAL A 76 5.25 -7.41 1.41
C VAL A 76 4.02 -7.59 0.51
N GLY A 77 4.22 -7.42 -0.80
CA GLY A 77 3.20 -7.74 -1.80
C GLY A 77 3.24 -9.22 -2.22
N PRO A 78 2.30 -9.65 -3.09
CA PRO A 78 2.18 -11.07 -3.49
C PRO A 78 3.47 -11.69 -4.04
N LYS A 79 4.27 -10.93 -4.83
CA LYS A 79 5.56 -11.41 -5.36
C LYS A 79 6.60 -11.63 -4.25
N THR A 80 6.70 -10.69 -3.31
CA THR A 80 7.62 -10.79 -2.18
C THR A 80 7.19 -11.90 -1.24
N SER A 81 5.88 -12.01 -0.94
CA SER A 81 5.33 -13.08 -0.12
C SER A 81 5.63 -14.46 -0.69
N LYS A 82 5.40 -14.67 -2.00
CA LYS A 82 5.74 -15.92 -2.67
C LYS A 82 7.24 -16.25 -2.53
N ARG A 83 8.11 -15.27 -2.76
CA ARG A 83 9.57 -15.48 -2.67
C ARG A 83 10.03 -15.77 -1.24
N LEU A 84 9.41 -15.14 -0.23
CA LEU A 84 9.66 -15.45 1.18
C LEU A 84 9.24 -16.88 1.51
N ALA A 85 8.07 -17.31 1.06
CA ALA A 85 7.57 -18.67 1.25
C ALA A 85 8.49 -19.74 0.62
N GLU A 86 9.05 -19.49 -0.58
CA GLU A 86 10.05 -20.35 -1.24
C GLU A 86 11.34 -20.51 -0.41
N LEU A 87 11.63 -19.56 0.49
CA LEU A 87 12.75 -19.58 1.42
C LEU A 87 12.39 -20.16 2.81
N GLY A 88 11.15 -20.64 2.98
CA GLY A 88 10.65 -21.18 4.25
C GLY A 88 10.29 -20.08 5.27
N ILE A 89 10.12 -18.82 4.82
CA ILE A 89 9.76 -17.68 5.66
C ILE A 89 8.26 -17.46 5.54
N HIS A 90 7.52 -17.76 6.60
CA HIS A 90 6.06 -17.71 6.59
C HIS A 90 5.49 -16.64 7.53
N THR A 91 6.23 -16.27 8.56
CA THR A 91 5.81 -15.28 9.56
C THR A 91 6.71 -14.05 9.55
N ILE A 92 6.22 -12.96 10.13
CA ILE A 92 7.03 -11.76 10.36
C ILE A 92 8.21 -12.08 11.27
N GLY A 93 7.99 -12.96 12.28
CA GLY A 93 9.05 -13.43 13.16
C GLY A 93 10.15 -14.22 12.45
N ASP A 94 9.79 -14.94 11.39
CA ASP A 94 10.80 -15.61 10.57
C ASP A 94 11.66 -14.60 9.82
N ILE A 95 11.07 -13.54 9.25
CA ILE A 95 11.82 -12.43 8.63
C ILE A 95 12.78 -11.80 9.66
N ALA A 96 12.30 -11.53 10.88
CA ALA A 96 13.09 -10.88 11.93
C ALA A 96 14.34 -11.68 12.37
N LYS A 97 14.31 -13.01 12.18
CA LYS A 97 15.44 -13.91 12.49
C LYS A 97 16.49 -13.96 11.38
N TRP A 98 16.14 -13.55 10.17
CA TRP A 98 17.08 -13.57 9.05
C TRP A 98 18.14 -12.47 9.17
N PRO A 99 19.39 -12.75 8.77
CA PRO A 99 20.43 -11.74 8.72
C PRO A 99 20.06 -10.61 7.73
N GLU A 100 20.20 -9.37 8.15
CA GLU A 100 19.85 -8.20 7.33
C GLU A 100 20.60 -8.18 5.99
N ASN A 101 21.88 -8.53 5.97
CA ASN A 101 22.70 -8.61 4.75
C ASN A 101 22.14 -9.61 3.73
N GLU A 102 21.58 -10.75 4.19
CA GLU A 102 20.97 -11.72 3.31
C GLU A 102 19.65 -11.20 2.73
N LEU A 103 18.83 -10.53 3.54
CA LEU A 103 17.61 -9.89 3.07
C LEU A 103 17.92 -8.79 2.04
N ILE A 104 18.97 -8.00 2.26
CA ILE A 104 19.42 -6.98 1.29
C ILE A 104 19.89 -7.66 0.00
N ARG A 105 20.65 -8.76 0.08
CA ARG A 105 21.10 -9.50 -1.10
C ARG A 105 19.95 -10.02 -1.95
N LEU A 106 18.86 -10.47 -1.29
CA LEU A 106 17.71 -11.09 -1.95
C LEU A 106 16.67 -10.09 -2.47
N PHE A 107 16.48 -8.98 -1.77
CA PHE A 107 15.39 -8.03 -2.00
C PHE A 107 15.87 -6.58 -2.21
N GLY A 108 17.20 -6.33 -2.26
CA GLY A 108 17.77 -4.99 -2.40
C GLY A 108 17.47 -4.11 -1.18
N GLU A 109 17.29 -2.81 -1.39
CA GLU A 109 16.94 -1.87 -0.30
C GLU A 109 15.65 -2.24 0.43
N ASN A 110 14.70 -2.85 -0.26
CA ASN A 110 13.49 -3.40 0.38
C ASN A 110 13.83 -4.47 1.44
N GLY A 111 14.96 -5.19 1.29
CA GLY A 111 15.42 -6.18 2.27
C GLY A 111 15.81 -5.54 3.59
N ARG A 112 16.40 -4.33 3.57
CA ARG A 112 16.71 -3.55 4.77
C ARG A 112 15.41 -3.13 5.48
N ASP A 113 14.44 -2.63 4.70
CA ASP A 113 13.14 -2.27 5.26
C ASP A 113 12.45 -3.48 5.88
N LEU A 114 12.48 -4.65 5.22
CA LEU A 114 11.93 -5.90 5.76
C LEU A 114 12.56 -6.26 7.10
N ALA A 115 13.91 -6.19 7.21
CA ALA A 115 14.63 -6.52 8.44
C ALA A 115 14.26 -5.62 9.62
N HIS A 116 14.10 -4.31 9.37
CA HIS A 116 13.71 -3.34 10.39
C HIS A 116 12.22 -3.46 10.73
N HIS A 117 11.38 -3.48 9.73
CA HIS A 117 9.93 -3.56 9.90
C HIS A 117 9.50 -4.83 10.63
N ALA A 118 10.14 -5.97 10.35
CA ALA A 118 9.84 -7.23 11.05
C ALA A 118 10.18 -7.19 12.56
N LYS A 119 11.08 -6.31 12.96
CA LYS A 119 11.42 -6.01 14.37
C LYS A 119 10.54 -4.91 14.97
N GLY A 120 9.54 -4.41 14.22
CA GLY A 120 8.67 -3.34 14.67
C GLY A 120 9.31 -1.95 14.62
N ILE A 121 10.42 -1.77 13.90
CA ILE A 121 11.16 -0.51 13.80
C ILE A 121 10.71 0.24 12.55
N ASP A 122 10.09 1.41 12.75
CA ASP A 122 9.77 2.37 11.69
C ASP A 122 9.95 3.80 12.20
N ASN A 123 11.08 4.41 11.84
CA ASN A 123 11.43 5.76 12.26
C ASN A 123 10.88 6.86 11.31
N ARG A 124 10.10 6.48 10.29
CA ARG A 124 9.56 7.45 9.34
C ARG A 124 8.46 8.28 10.02
N PRO A 125 8.50 9.61 9.93
CA PRO A 125 7.47 10.47 10.50
C PRO A 125 6.11 10.25 9.83
N VAL A 126 5.05 10.65 10.51
CA VAL A 126 3.73 10.81 9.88
C VAL A 126 3.78 12.08 9.03
N VAL A 127 3.58 11.92 7.73
CA VAL A 127 3.59 13.03 6.76
C VAL A 127 2.15 13.29 6.34
N THR A 128 1.65 14.47 6.66
CA THR A 128 0.28 14.92 6.34
C THR A 128 0.20 15.61 4.99
N GLU A 129 1.29 16.23 4.54
CA GLU A 129 1.38 16.90 3.26
C GLU A 129 2.38 16.19 2.37
N ARG A 130 2.02 15.98 1.12
CA ARG A 130 2.89 15.36 0.12
C ARG A 130 2.87 16.18 -1.15
N GLU A 131 4.04 16.42 -1.69
CA GLU A 131 4.14 16.98 -3.04
C GLU A 131 3.53 16.02 -4.07
N THR A 132 2.75 16.56 -4.98
CA THR A 132 2.17 15.79 -6.09
C THR A 132 3.28 15.38 -7.05
N LYS A 133 3.52 14.08 -7.17
CA LYS A 133 4.56 13.51 -8.05
C LYS A 133 4.07 13.20 -9.46
N SER A 134 2.77 12.99 -9.62
CA SER A 134 2.16 12.68 -10.92
C SER A 134 0.69 13.07 -10.92
N ILE A 135 0.18 13.48 -12.07
CA ILE A 135 -1.24 13.68 -12.36
C ILE A 135 -1.61 12.72 -13.47
N SER A 136 -2.73 12.02 -13.33
CA SER A 136 -3.19 11.05 -14.31
C SER A 136 -4.71 11.05 -14.44
N GLN A 137 -5.19 10.65 -15.62
CA GLN A 137 -6.57 10.33 -15.88
C GLN A 137 -6.67 8.89 -16.38
N GLU A 138 -7.72 8.20 -15.98
CA GLU A 138 -7.99 6.83 -16.39
C GLU A 138 -9.50 6.66 -16.64
N ILE A 139 -9.85 5.94 -17.68
CA ILE A 139 -11.22 5.54 -17.98
C ILE A 139 -11.25 4.04 -18.24
N THR A 140 -12.30 3.38 -17.76
CA THR A 140 -12.63 2.01 -18.14
C THR A 140 -13.90 2.05 -18.96
N PHE A 141 -13.83 1.56 -20.21
CA PHE A 141 -14.99 1.47 -21.09
C PHE A 141 -15.97 0.41 -20.57
N SER A 142 -17.25 0.67 -20.70
CA SER A 142 -18.32 -0.30 -20.33
C SER A 142 -18.33 -1.55 -21.20
N ARG A 143 -17.71 -1.51 -22.38
CA ARG A 143 -17.50 -2.62 -23.32
C ARG A 143 -16.19 -2.41 -24.05
N ASP A 144 -15.65 -3.50 -24.60
CA ASP A 144 -14.41 -3.45 -25.38
C ASP A 144 -14.54 -2.54 -26.60
N VAL A 145 -13.54 -1.70 -26.79
CA VAL A 145 -13.50 -0.71 -27.88
C VAL A 145 -12.38 -1.11 -28.85
N ARG A 146 -12.75 -1.17 -30.16
CA ARG A 146 -11.82 -1.40 -31.28
C ARG A 146 -11.79 -0.24 -32.28
N ASP A 147 -12.53 0.82 -31.99
CA ASP A 147 -12.59 2.02 -32.82
C ASP A 147 -11.43 2.96 -32.48
N ASP A 148 -10.46 3.03 -33.39
CA ASP A 148 -9.26 3.86 -33.22
C ASP A 148 -9.61 5.33 -33.07
N LYS A 149 -10.63 5.84 -33.77
CA LYS A 149 -11.06 7.25 -33.66
C LYS A 149 -11.61 7.56 -32.27
N LEU A 150 -12.39 6.62 -31.70
CA LEU A 150 -12.90 6.77 -30.34
C LEU A 150 -11.76 6.72 -29.32
N LEU A 151 -10.80 5.81 -29.51
CA LEU A 151 -9.63 5.72 -28.63
C LEU A 151 -8.78 6.98 -28.69
N GLU A 152 -8.50 7.49 -29.91
CA GLU A 152 -7.75 8.74 -30.09
C GLU A 152 -8.46 9.94 -29.44
N LYS A 153 -9.77 10.07 -29.68
CA LYS A 153 -10.59 11.11 -29.03
C LYS A 153 -10.48 11.02 -27.50
N THR A 154 -10.62 9.82 -26.95
CA THR A 154 -10.54 9.60 -25.50
C THR A 154 -9.17 10.01 -24.94
N VAL A 155 -8.07 9.66 -25.62
CA VAL A 155 -6.72 10.06 -25.21
C VAL A 155 -6.56 11.59 -25.24
N ARG A 156 -7.07 12.27 -26.25
CA ARG A 156 -7.07 13.73 -26.32
C ARG A 156 -7.85 14.37 -25.16
N GLU A 157 -9.03 13.87 -24.86
CA GLU A 157 -9.85 14.35 -23.73
C GLU A 157 -9.14 14.15 -22.39
N GLN A 158 -8.50 12.99 -22.20
CA GLN A 158 -7.71 12.72 -21.01
C GLN A 158 -6.47 13.61 -20.91
N SER A 159 -5.77 13.87 -22.02
CA SER A 159 -4.63 14.79 -22.07
C SER A 159 -5.05 16.20 -21.67
N ALA A 160 -6.15 16.71 -22.24
CA ALA A 160 -6.70 18.01 -21.90
C ALA A 160 -7.04 18.13 -20.40
N GLU A 161 -7.63 17.08 -19.82
CA GLU A 161 -7.96 17.08 -18.41
C GLU A 161 -6.70 17.04 -17.52
N VAL A 162 -5.68 16.25 -17.88
CA VAL A 162 -4.38 16.23 -17.18
C VAL A 162 -3.72 17.61 -17.24
N ALA A 163 -3.67 18.24 -18.43
CA ALA A 163 -3.12 19.58 -18.61
C ALA A 163 -3.89 20.63 -17.78
N ARG A 164 -5.22 20.55 -17.75
CA ARG A 164 -6.06 21.40 -16.90
C ARG A 164 -5.72 21.26 -15.42
N GLN A 165 -5.51 20.02 -14.95
CA GLN A 165 -5.15 19.75 -13.55
C GLN A 165 -3.72 20.21 -13.24
N LEU A 166 -2.77 20.07 -14.16
CA LEU A 166 -1.42 20.61 -14.02
C LEU A 166 -1.48 22.13 -13.81
N ARG A 167 -2.17 22.86 -14.69
CA ARG A 167 -2.33 24.32 -14.58
C ARG A 167 -3.02 24.73 -13.28
N LYS A 168 -4.10 24.02 -12.89
CA LYS A 168 -4.82 24.31 -11.65
C LYS A 168 -3.93 24.19 -10.39
N ASN A 169 -2.96 23.29 -10.40
CA ASN A 169 -2.05 23.06 -9.27
C ASN A 169 -0.68 23.74 -9.47
N GLU A 170 -0.54 24.60 -10.48
CA GLU A 170 0.73 25.29 -10.81
C GLU A 170 1.89 24.34 -11.03
N LEU A 171 1.62 23.19 -11.64
CA LEU A 171 2.57 22.12 -11.90
C LEU A 171 2.86 21.98 -13.40
N ALA A 172 4.05 21.49 -13.73
CA ALA A 172 4.43 21.08 -15.08
C ALA A 172 5.18 19.73 -15.04
N GLY A 173 4.83 18.84 -15.97
CA GLY A 173 5.43 17.52 -16.11
C GLY A 173 6.45 17.46 -17.25
N SER A 174 7.44 16.59 -17.14
CA SER A 174 8.38 16.29 -18.23
C SER A 174 8.26 14.86 -18.76
N THR A 175 7.57 13.98 -18.05
CA THR A 175 7.40 12.59 -18.48
C THR A 175 5.93 12.31 -18.74
N ILE A 176 5.62 11.98 -19.98
CA ILE A 176 4.29 11.58 -20.43
C ILE A 176 4.25 10.06 -20.48
N LYS A 177 3.19 9.48 -19.89
CA LYS A 177 3.00 8.04 -19.85
C LYS A 177 1.59 7.69 -20.34
N LEU A 178 1.52 6.78 -21.31
CA LEU A 178 0.28 6.18 -21.78
C LEU A 178 0.22 4.72 -21.32
N LYS A 179 -0.91 4.34 -20.75
CA LYS A 179 -1.20 2.95 -20.33
C LYS A 179 -2.49 2.50 -21.01
N ILE A 180 -2.42 1.38 -21.70
CA ILE A 180 -3.56 0.72 -22.33
C ILE A 180 -3.70 -0.68 -21.72
N ARG A 181 -4.91 -1.06 -21.40
CA ARG A 181 -5.24 -2.39 -20.88
C ARG A 181 -6.27 -3.06 -21.78
N TRP A 182 -5.99 -4.29 -22.16
CA TRP A 182 -6.87 -5.14 -22.95
C TRP A 182 -7.88 -5.89 -22.07
N PRO A 183 -8.91 -6.51 -22.68
CA PRO A 183 -9.93 -7.28 -21.96
C PRO A 183 -9.37 -8.43 -21.12
N ASP A 184 -8.29 -9.04 -21.58
CA ASP A 184 -7.55 -10.10 -20.88
C ASP A 184 -6.66 -9.59 -19.74
N PHE A 185 -6.78 -8.30 -19.38
CA PHE A 185 -5.95 -7.58 -18.42
C PHE A 185 -4.49 -7.40 -18.81
N THR A 186 -4.07 -7.81 -19.99
CA THR A 186 -2.75 -7.47 -20.53
C THR A 186 -2.62 -5.94 -20.59
N THR A 187 -1.51 -5.43 -20.07
CA THR A 187 -1.27 -3.98 -19.99
C THR A 187 -0.03 -3.60 -20.77
N LEU A 188 -0.17 -2.65 -21.68
CA LEU A 188 0.93 -1.99 -22.36
C LEU A 188 1.13 -0.60 -21.77
N THR A 189 2.38 -0.27 -21.45
CA THR A 189 2.76 1.08 -21.03
C THR A 189 3.84 1.62 -21.97
N ARG A 190 3.67 2.86 -22.39
CA ARG A 190 4.68 3.63 -23.12
C ARG A 190 4.91 4.94 -22.39
N GLN A 191 6.14 5.39 -22.33
CA GLN A 191 6.47 6.69 -21.76
C GLN A 191 7.52 7.41 -22.62
N LYS A 192 7.45 8.72 -22.58
CA LYS A 192 8.42 9.63 -23.21
C LYS A 192 8.76 10.73 -22.23
N THR A 193 10.04 10.94 -22.00
CA THR A 193 10.53 12.09 -21.22
C THR A 193 10.92 13.18 -22.21
N LEU A 194 10.38 14.37 -22.01
CA LEU A 194 10.66 15.58 -22.79
C LEU A 194 11.90 16.26 -22.21
N GLY A 195 12.61 17.02 -23.03
CA GLY A 195 13.72 17.87 -22.59
C GLY A 195 13.29 19.14 -21.85
N TYR A 196 12.00 19.35 -21.70
CA TYR A 196 11.39 20.51 -21.03
C TYR A 196 10.17 20.08 -20.22
N ARG A 197 9.70 20.98 -19.34
CA ARG A 197 8.46 20.79 -18.60
C ARG A 197 7.32 21.46 -19.32
N THR A 198 6.15 20.82 -19.34
CA THR A 198 4.94 21.33 -19.97
C THR A 198 3.70 21.09 -19.12
N ASP A 199 2.72 21.96 -19.26
CA ASP A 199 1.35 21.84 -18.77
C ASP A 199 0.33 21.90 -19.94
N GLN A 200 0.84 21.79 -21.18
CA GLN A 200 0.05 21.79 -22.41
C GLN A 200 -0.41 20.38 -22.76
N GLU A 201 -1.47 20.28 -23.51
CA GLU A 201 -2.07 19.03 -23.99
C GLU A 201 -1.51 18.51 -25.31
N ASP A 202 -0.78 19.35 -26.06
CA ASP A 202 -0.24 19.09 -27.40
C ASP A 202 1.16 18.45 -27.35
#